data_1c685ae1e77918fc112069c4c34a7b09
#
_entry.id   1c685ae1e77918fc112069c4c34a7b09
#
_cell.length_a   1.000
_cell.length_b   1.000
_cell.length_c   1.000
_cell.angle_alpha   90.00
_cell.angle_beta   90.00
_cell.angle_gamma   90.00
#
_symmetry.space_group_name_H-M   'P 1'
#
loop_
_entity.id
_entity.type
_entity.pdbx_description
1 polymer ?
#
loop_
_entity_poly.entity_id
_entity_poly.type
_entity_poly.pdbx_seq_one_letter_code
_entity_poly.pdbx_strand_id
1 'polypeptide(L)'
;MSAIKELVALQKIDLQLQDIESLLGDLPKKVEALINEEKELTDNVENAKARLKELDLELNKCDSSIEETKVKIDKQKDQLFLV
;
A
#
# COMPACT_ATOMS: atom_id res chain seq x y z
N MET A 1 40.91 46.63 -3.70
CA MET A 1 40.00 45.82 -4.54
C MET A 1 39.95 44.35 -4.13
N SER A 2 41.03 43.78 -3.58
CA SER A 2 41.04 42.42 -3.08
C SER A 2 40.01 42.19 -1.94
N ALA A 3 39.81 43.20 -1.09
CA ALA A 3 38.84 43.13 0.00
C ALA A 3 37.40 42.95 -0.47
N ILE A 4 37.04 43.58 -1.58
CA ILE A 4 35.69 43.44 -2.18
C ILE A 4 35.49 42.04 -2.76
N LYS A 5 36.52 41.50 -3.43
CA LYS A 5 36.50 40.15 -3.97
C LYS A 5 36.38 39.10 -2.87
N GLU A 6 37.09 39.31 -1.75
CA GLU A 6 37.01 38.43 -0.61
C GLU A 6 35.60 38.45 0.03
N LEU A 7 34.99 39.63 0.15
CA LEU A 7 33.64 39.79 0.66
C LEU A 7 32.59 39.07 -0.21
N VAL A 8 32.74 39.20 -1.53
CA VAL A 8 31.83 38.52 -2.48
C VAL A 8 32.00 37.00 -2.40
N ALA A 9 33.22 36.52 -2.27
CA ALA A 9 33.49 35.09 -2.11
C ALA A 9 32.90 34.56 -0.80
N LEU A 10 33.01 35.32 0.27
CA LEU A 10 32.44 34.97 1.57
C LEU A 10 30.92 34.93 1.52
N GLN A 11 30.27 35.88 0.86
CA GLN A 11 28.84 35.90 0.64
C GLN A 11 28.35 34.65 -0.13
N LYS A 12 29.08 34.25 -1.16
CA LYS A 12 28.76 33.03 -1.91
C LYS A 12 28.81 31.79 -1.04
N ILE A 13 29.84 31.69 -0.21
CA ILE A 13 29.99 30.57 0.74
C ILE A 13 28.85 30.56 1.75
N ASP A 14 28.47 31.70 2.30
CA ASP A 14 27.36 31.80 3.24
C ASP A 14 26.04 31.38 2.62
N LEU A 15 25.76 31.78 1.38
CA LEU A 15 24.55 31.35 0.65
C LEU A 15 24.54 29.85 0.40
N GLN A 16 25.68 29.29 0.03
CA GLN A 16 25.81 27.84 -0.16
C GLN A 16 25.59 27.07 1.15
N LEU A 17 26.12 27.61 2.25
CA LEU A 17 25.89 27.02 3.58
C LEU A 17 24.42 27.05 3.96
N GLN A 18 23.72 28.15 3.72
CA GLN A 18 22.29 28.27 3.98
C GLN A 18 21.48 27.25 3.15
N ASP A 19 21.83 27.09 1.90
CA ASP A 19 21.18 26.09 1.02
C ASP A 19 21.39 24.67 1.56
N ILE A 20 22.60 24.34 1.99
CA ILE A 20 22.93 23.04 2.57
C ILE A 20 22.16 22.82 3.87
N GLU A 21 22.10 23.83 4.74
CA GLU A 21 21.35 23.75 6.00
C GLU A 21 19.85 23.53 5.76
N SER A 22 19.29 24.22 4.78
CA SER A 22 17.88 24.02 4.38
C SER A 22 17.63 22.60 3.88
N LEU A 23 18.51 22.08 3.04
CA LEU A 23 18.42 20.70 2.54
C LEU A 23 18.52 19.69 3.68
N LEU A 24 19.45 19.89 4.61
CA LEU A 24 19.61 19.02 5.76
C LEU A 24 18.41 19.07 6.70
N GLY A 25 17.75 20.21 6.81
CA GLY A 25 16.54 20.35 7.61
C GLY A 25 15.32 19.68 6.95
N ASP A 26 15.26 19.67 5.62
CA ASP A 26 14.15 19.05 4.86
C ASP A 26 14.27 17.53 4.76
N LEU A 27 15.49 16.99 4.76
CA LEU A 27 15.71 15.55 4.64
C LEU A 27 15.03 14.73 5.72
N PRO A 28 15.12 15.07 7.02
CA PRO A 28 14.41 14.31 8.04
C PRO A 28 12.90 14.31 7.86
N LYS A 29 12.33 15.42 7.43
CA LYS A 29 10.89 15.52 7.16
C LYS A 29 10.47 14.63 6.01
N LYS A 30 11.26 14.58 4.94
CA LYS A 30 11.01 13.72 3.79
C LYS A 30 11.12 12.24 4.17
N VAL A 31 12.12 11.88 4.97
CA VAL A 31 12.28 10.51 5.47
C VAL A 31 11.10 10.10 6.33
N GLU A 32 10.66 10.96 7.22
CA GLU A 32 9.50 10.69 8.08
C GLU A 32 8.23 10.50 7.25
N ALA A 33 8.00 11.35 6.24
CA ALA A 33 6.87 11.22 5.33
C ALA A 33 6.91 9.90 4.56
N LEU A 34 8.09 9.49 4.10
CA LEU A 34 8.25 8.21 3.39
C LEU A 34 8.01 7.02 4.30
N ILE A 35 8.46 7.06 5.55
CA ILE A 35 8.22 6.01 6.53
C ILE A 35 6.72 5.89 6.81
N ASN A 36 6.01 6.99 6.98
CA ASN A 36 4.57 7.00 7.20
C ASN A 36 3.81 6.46 5.99
N GLU A 37 4.23 6.83 4.78
CA GLU A 37 3.65 6.32 3.55
C GLU A 37 3.86 4.82 3.39
N GLU A 38 5.05 4.33 3.73
CA GLU A 38 5.37 2.89 3.73
C GLU A 38 4.48 2.13 4.71
N LYS A 39 4.25 2.66 5.91
CA LYS A 39 3.34 2.05 6.90
C LYS A 39 1.91 1.97 6.38
N GLU A 40 1.40 3.05 5.79
CA GLU A 40 0.06 3.06 5.20
C GLU A 40 -0.08 2.02 4.10
N LEU A 41 0.90 1.95 3.20
CA LEU A 41 0.90 0.99 2.11
C LEU A 41 0.98 -0.45 2.62
N THR A 42 1.79 -0.71 3.64
CA THR A 42 1.89 -2.02 4.26
C THR A 42 0.57 -2.44 4.90
N ASP A 43 -0.07 -1.53 5.64
CA ASP A 43 -1.38 -1.79 6.26
C ASP A 43 -2.45 -2.05 5.19
N ASN A 44 -2.45 -1.28 4.12
CA ASN A 44 -3.40 -1.47 3.01
C ASN A 44 -3.19 -2.82 2.33
N VAL A 45 -1.95 -3.24 2.12
CA VAL A 45 -1.63 -4.55 1.54
C VAL A 45 -2.09 -5.69 2.46
N GLU A 46 -1.85 -5.58 3.76
CA GLU A 46 -2.30 -6.57 4.73
C GLU A 46 -3.82 -6.68 4.78
N ASN A 47 -4.51 -5.55 4.77
CA ASN A 47 -5.98 -5.51 4.74
C ASN A 47 -6.53 -6.13 3.45
N ALA A 48 -5.89 -5.84 2.31
CA ALA A 48 -6.28 -6.43 1.03
C ALA A 48 -6.07 -7.94 1.01
N LYS A 49 -4.98 -8.44 1.58
CA LYS A 49 -4.73 -9.88 1.70
C LYS A 49 -5.75 -10.57 2.58
N ALA A 50 -6.11 -9.96 3.71
CA ALA A 50 -7.13 -10.50 4.59
C ALA A 50 -8.49 -10.57 3.89
N ARG A 51 -8.84 -9.54 3.12
CA ARG A 51 -10.08 -9.51 2.34
C ARG A 51 -10.10 -10.57 1.24
N LEU A 52 -8.97 -10.79 0.58
CA LEU A 52 -8.85 -11.86 -0.42
C LEU A 52 -9.09 -13.23 0.19
N LYS A 53 -8.56 -13.50 1.37
CA LYS A 53 -8.81 -14.76 2.08
C LYS A 53 -10.27 -14.93 2.43
N GLU A 54 -10.94 -13.88 2.89
CA GLU A 54 -12.38 -13.90 3.20
C GLU A 54 -13.20 -14.20 1.94
N LEU A 55 -12.87 -13.55 0.83
CA LEU A 55 -13.54 -13.77 -0.45
C LEU A 55 -13.34 -15.19 -0.97
N ASP A 56 -12.14 -15.74 -0.83
CA ASP A 56 -11.86 -17.13 -1.19
C ASP A 56 -12.68 -18.11 -0.37
N LEU A 57 -12.80 -17.86 0.94
CA LEU A 57 -13.65 -18.68 1.81
C LEU A 57 -15.12 -18.60 1.41
N GLU A 58 -15.61 -17.42 1.09
CA GLU A 58 -16.99 -17.21 0.63
C GLU A 58 -17.24 -17.91 -0.71
N LEU A 59 -16.29 -17.82 -1.64
CA LEU A 59 -16.36 -18.52 -2.92
C LEU A 59 -16.43 -20.02 -2.72
N ASN A 60 -15.59 -20.59 -1.87
CA ASN A 60 -15.60 -22.01 -1.58
C ASN A 60 -16.92 -22.46 -0.93
N LYS A 61 -17.47 -21.65 -0.05
CA LYS A 61 -18.79 -21.92 0.55
C LYS A 61 -19.89 -21.89 -0.49
N CYS A 62 -19.87 -20.92 -1.39
CA CYS A 62 -20.84 -20.82 -2.48
C CYS A 62 -20.73 -22.03 -3.43
N ASP A 63 -19.52 -22.42 -3.80
CA ASP A 63 -19.28 -23.59 -4.66
C ASP A 63 -19.78 -24.87 -3.99
N SER A 64 -19.51 -25.05 -2.70
CA SER A 64 -20.02 -26.19 -1.94
C SER A 64 -21.54 -26.20 -1.89
N SER A 65 -22.17 -25.05 -1.68
CA SER A 65 -23.63 -24.92 -1.68
C SER A 65 -24.24 -25.26 -3.02
N ILE A 66 -23.60 -24.82 -4.10
CA ILE A 66 -24.03 -25.12 -5.48
C ILE A 66 -23.95 -26.63 -5.73
N GLU A 67 -22.85 -27.27 -5.35
CA GLU A 67 -22.67 -28.73 -5.49
C GLU A 67 -23.72 -29.50 -4.70
N GLU A 68 -23.97 -29.12 -3.45
CA GLU A 68 -25.00 -29.74 -2.60
C GLU A 68 -26.38 -29.59 -3.25
N THR A 69 -26.68 -28.42 -3.79
CA THR A 69 -27.96 -28.16 -4.44
C THR A 69 -28.10 -29.00 -5.71
N LYS A 70 -27.05 -29.14 -6.51
CA LYS A 70 -27.04 -29.99 -7.68
C LYS A 70 -27.31 -31.46 -7.34
N VAL A 71 -26.66 -31.95 -6.31
CA VAL A 71 -26.85 -33.31 -5.83
C VAL A 71 -28.29 -33.52 -5.38
N LYS A 72 -28.88 -32.56 -4.66
CA LYS A 72 -30.28 -32.62 -4.23
C LYS A 72 -31.24 -32.60 -5.40
N ILE A 73 -30.99 -31.77 -6.40
CA ILE A 73 -31.81 -31.70 -7.62
C ILE A 73 -31.75 -33.03 -8.37
N ASP A 74 -30.56 -33.61 -8.51
CA ASP A 74 -30.41 -34.91 -9.21
C ASP A 74 -31.14 -36.04 -8.48
N LYS A 75 -31.06 -36.07 -7.16
CA LYS A 75 -31.79 -37.03 -6.33
C LYS A 75 -33.30 -36.87 -6.47
N GLN A 76 -33.79 -35.65 -6.46
CA GLN A 76 -35.20 -35.37 -6.65
C GLN A 76 -35.72 -35.78 -8.04
N LYS A 77 -34.90 -35.54 -9.06
CA LYS A 77 -35.20 -35.99 -10.42
C LYS A 77 -35.30 -37.52 -10.51
N ASP A 78 -34.34 -38.21 -9.93
CA ASP A 78 -34.32 -39.67 -9.88
C ASP A 78 -35.54 -40.21 -9.16
N GLN A 79 -35.95 -39.60 -8.05
CA GLN A 79 -37.14 -39.96 -7.33
C GLN A 79 -38.41 -39.74 -8.13
N LEU A 80 -38.48 -38.65 -8.91
CA LEU A 80 -39.59 -38.34 -9.80
C LEU A 80 -39.70 -39.36 -10.94
N PHE A 81 -38.60 -39.82 -11.49
CA PHE A 81 -38.59 -40.81 -12.54
C PHE A 81 -38.92 -42.23 -12.06
N LEU A 82 -38.66 -42.50 -10.77
CA LEU A 82 -38.98 -43.80 -10.15
C LEU A 82 -40.45 -43.98 -9.78
N VAL A 83 -41.16 -42.86 -9.65
CA VAL A 83 -42.60 -42.84 -9.37
C VAL A 83 -43.41 -42.86 -10.68
#